data_feafd95e8c28c6eb761298c22cec7567
#
_entry.id   feafd95e8c28c6eb761298c22cec7567
#
_cell.length_a   1.000
_cell.length_b   1.000
_cell.length_c   1.000
_cell.angle_alpha   90.00
_cell.angle_beta   90.00
_cell.angle_gamma   90.00
#
_symmetry.space_group_name_H-M   'P 1'
#
loop_
_entity.id
_entity.type
_entity.pdbx_description
1 polymer ?
#
loop_
_entity_poly.entity_id
_entity_poly.type
_entity_poly.pdbx_seq_one_letter_code
_entity_poly.pdbx_strand_id
1 'polypeptide(L)'
;MTKKVNFYTVDLHVSVNANEERKHVEIKNYLVEIINEKSVRQDGFWVLDLSDENQLHQIADIFSYDNDHLFMRASNQKPSGAYLQRNYTTKVPGAVLGGTNEREKGIEQYTYLYFNYHTGILAIVNQQGAPTYKVLNTMLNKYKSDYYLTFLPIPNADGIQRIYYSKEPKISQ
;
A
#
# COMPACT_ATOMS: atom_id res chain seq x y z
N MET A 1 -15.22 0.69 15.19
CA MET A 1 -13.74 0.90 15.17
C MET A 1 -13.43 1.91 14.08
N THR A 2 -12.93 3.10 14.43
CA THR A 2 -12.63 4.15 13.44
C THR A 2 -11.30 3.85 12.78
N LYS A 3 -11.31 3.65 11.45
CA LYS A 3 -10.06 3.45 10.69
C LYS A 3 -9.43 4.82 10.41
N LYS A 4 -8.13 4.94 10.64
CA LYS A 4 -7.38 6.17 10.35
C LYS A 4 -6.87 6.13 8.91
N VAL A 5 -7.10 7.22 8.17
CA VAL A 5 -6.52 7.42 6.84
C VAL A 5 -5.31 8.33 6.99
N ASN A 6 -4.17 7.91 6.46
CA ASN A 6 -2.96 8.72 6.39
C ASN A 6 -2.70 9.12 4.93
N PHE A 7 -2.15 10.31 4.75
CA PHE A 7 -1.84 10.88 3.44
C PHE A 7 -0.33 11.10 3.32
N TYR A 8 0.18 10.87 2.10
CA TYR A 8 1.60 11.04 1.77
C TYR A 8 1.71 11.71 0.40
N THR A 9 2.70 12.58 0.21
CA THR A 9 3.20 12.89 -1.12
C THR A 9 4.17 11.81 -1.55
N VAL A 10 4.20 11.49 -2.85
CA VAL A 10 4.99 10.41 -3.42
C VAL A 10 5.88 10.96 -4.53
N ASP A 11 7.18 10.74 -4.41
CA ASP A 11 8.19 11.14 -5.39
C ASP A 11 8.94 9.91 -5.92
N LEU A 12 9.22 9.90 -7.23
CA LEU A 12 9.99 8.85 -7.90
C LEU A 12 11.46 9.26 -8.01
N HIS A 13 12.35 8.33 -7.72
CA HIS A 13 13.79 8.48 -7.83
C HIS A 13 14.41 7.35 -8.62
N VAL A 14 15.55 7.64 -9.27
CA VAL A 14 16.38 6.65 -9.98
C VAL A 14 17.59 6.31 -9.12
N SER A 15 17.90 5.02 -8.96
CA SER A 15 18.99 4.55 -8.08
C SER A 15 20.38 4.87 -8.62
N VAL A 16 20.54 4.99 -9.94
CA VAL A 16 21.87 4.91 -10.61
C VAL A 16 22.60 6.25 -10.70
N ASN A 17 21.92 7.41 -10.53
CA ASN A 17 22.57 8.71 -10.56
C ASN A 17 21.97 9.66 -9.53
N ALA A 18 22.62 9.83 -8.41
CA ALA A 18 22.20 10.75 -7.33
C ALA A 18 22.09 12.24 -7.77
N ASN A 19 22.47 12.59 -9.00
CA ASN A 19 22.47 13.95 -9.54
C ASN A 19 21.39 14.20 -10.61
N GLU A 20 20.55 13.22 -10.97
CA GLU A 20 19.48 13.49 -11.93
C GLU A 20 18.28 14.11 -11.23
N GLU A 21 17.78 15.21 -11.82
CA GLU A 21 16.58 15.92 -11.38
C GLU A 21 15.40 14.96 -11.20
N ARG A 22 14.70 15.13 -10.09
CA ARG A 22 13.51 14.37 -9.69
C ARG A 22 12.48 14.38 -10.82
N LYS A 23 12.28 13.26 -11.48
CA LYS A 23 11.24 13.10 -12.51
C LYS A 23 9.92 12.73 -11.86
N HIS A 24 9.11 13.73 -11.53
CA HIS A 24 7.75 13.51 -11.01
C HIS A 24 6.80 12.80 -11.99
N VAL A 25 7.16 12.74 -13.27
CA VAL A 25 6.20 12.56 -14.37
C VAL A 25 5.85 11.09 -14.64
N GLU A 26 6.57 10.10 -14.10
CA GLU A 26 6.49 8.74 -14.64
C GLU A 26 6.02 7.65 -13.69
N ILE A 27 5.68 7.97 -12.42
CA ILE A 27 5.19 6.95 -11.46
C ILE A 27 4.02 6.18 -12.07
N LYS A 28 3.06 6.90 -12.66
CA LYS A 28 1.92 6.32 -13.34
C LYS A 28 2.34 5.33 -14.43
N ASN A 29 3.24 5.75 -15.33
CA ASN A 29 3.63 4.92 -16.48
C ASN A 29 4.23 3.60 -16.02
N TYR A 30 5.12 3.63 -15.02
CA TYR A 30 5.72 2.42 -14.46
C TYR A 30 4.70 1.53 -13.75
N LEU A 31 3.81 2.10 -12.93
CA LEU A 31 2.79 1.32 -12.24
C LEU A 31 1.80 0.69 -13.21
N VAL A 32 1.34 1.44 -14.21
CA VAL A 32 0.43 0.95 -15.25
C VAL A 32 1.11 -0.13 -16.11
N GLU A 33 2.38 0.05 -16.48
CA GLU A 33 3.15 -0.96 -17.20
C GLU A 33 3.25 -2.26 -16.41
N ILE A 34 3.64 -2.17 -15.12
CA ILE A 34 3.74 -3.35 -14.24
C ILE A 34 2.39 -4.06 -14.15
N ILE A 35 1.30 -3.32 -13.95
CA ILE A 35 -0.04 -3.91 -13.83
C ILE A 35 -0.40 -4.62 -15.13
N ASN A 36 -0.23 -3.97 -16.28
CA ASN A 36 -0.58 -4.53 -17.58
C ASN A 36 0.21 -5.80 -17.93
N GLU A 37 1.50 -5.82 -17.57
CA GLU A 37 2.38 -6.93 -17.96
C GLU A 37 2.42 -8.09 -16.96
N LYS A 38 2.24 -7.82 -15.67
CA LYS A 38 2.54 -8.76 -14.58
C LYS A 38 1.33 -9.19 -13.78
N SER A 39 0.19 -8.49 -13.89
CA SER A 39 -1.02 -8.88 -13.18
C SER A 39 -1.86 -9.86 -13.98
N VAL A 40 -2.65 -10.65 -13.26
CA VAL A 40 -3.63 -11.58 -13.82
C VAL A 40 -5.02 -11.11 -13.46
N ARG A 41 -5.93 -11.06 -14.42
CA ARG A 41 -7.33 -10.69 -14.16
C ARG A 41 -8.07 -11.86 -13.52
N GLN A 42 -8.67 -11.61 -12.36
CA GLN A 42 -9.43 -12.60 -11.59
C GLN A 42 -10.63 -11.93 -10.94
N ASP A 43 -11.82 -12.53 -11.10
CA ASP A 43 -13.07 -12.10 -10.43
C ASP A 43 -13.39 -10.60 -10.49
N GLY A 44 -13.06 -9.95 -11.62
CA GLY A 44 -13.40 -8.53 -11.85
C GLY A 44 -12.32 -7.52 -11.43
N PHE A 45 -11.21 -7.95 -10.85
CA PHE A 45 -10.04 -7.12 -10.52
C PHE A 45 -8.74 -7.76 -11.04
N TRP A 46 -7.62 -7.05 -10.94
CA TRP A 46 -6.32 -7.57 -11.32
C TRP A 46 -5.53 -7.97 -10.08
N VAL A 47 -4.91 -9.14 -10.11
CA VAL A 47 -4.10 -9.67 -9.01
C VAL A 47 -2.64 -9.62 -9.40
N LEU A 48 -1.82 -8.98 -8.58
CA LEU A 48 -0.38 -8.91 -8.74
C LEU A 48 0.29 -9.60 -7.56
N ASP A 49 1.06 -10.66 -7.86
CA ASP A 49 1.83 -11.37 -6.84
C ASP A 49 3.14 -10.64 -6.55
N LEU A 50 3.25 -10.12 -5.34
CA LEU A 50 4.43 -9.42 -4.83
C LEU A 50 5.28 -10.30 -3.90
N SER A 51 4.93 -11.57 -3.74
CA SER A 51 5.64 -12.51 -2.86
C SER A 51 7.11 -12.64 -3.29
N ASP A 52 7.97 -12.81 -2.31
CA ASP A 52 9.38 -13.19 -2.50
C ASP A 52 9.53 -14.70 -2.24
N GLU A 53 10.54 -15.34 -2.84
CA GLU A 53 10.75 -16.79 -2.75
C GLU A 53 10.85 -17.32 -1.31
N ASN A 54 11.31 -16.48 -0.39
CA ASN A 54 11.54 -16.83 1.02
C ASN A 54 10.54 -16.19 1.99
N GLN A 55 9.49 -15.51 1.52
CA GLN A 55 8.54 -14.80 2.37
C GLN A 55 7.12 -15.34 2.24
N LEU A 56 6.31 -15.01 3.26
CA LEU A 56 4.87 -15.22 3.20
C LEU A 56 4.26 -14.47 2.03
N HIS A 57 3.18 -14.99 1.47
CA HIS A 57 2.51 -14.39 0.33
C HIS A 57 2.16 -12.92 0.57
N GLN A 58 2.52 -12.09 -0.38
CA GLN A 58 2.13 -10.70 -0.46
C GLN A 58 1.41 -10.46 -1.80
N ILE A 59 0.17 -10.02 -1.74
CA ILE A 59 -0.69 -9.87 -2.91
C ILE A 59 -1.20 -8.43 -2.99
N ALA A 60 -1.27 -7.89 -4.19
CA ALA A 60 -1.95 -6.65 -4.49
C ALA A 60 -3.16 -6.93 -5.40
N ASP A 61 -4.36 -6.66 -4.89
CA ASP A 61 -5.60 -6.70 -5.66
C ASP A 61 -5.91 -5.29 -6.17
N ILE A 62 -5.88 -5.09 -7.47
CA ILE A 62 -6.07 -3.80 -8.10
C ILE A 62 -7.51 -3.74 -8.61
N PHE A 63 -8.31 -2.86 -8.00
CA PHE A 63 -9.73 -2.70 -8.30
C PHE A 63 -9.98 -1.73 -9.45
N SER A 64 -9.19 -0.66 -9.52
CA SER A 64 -9.21 0.28 -10.63
C SER A 64 -7.85 0.93 -10.81
N TYR A 65 -7.51 1.18 -12.08
CA TYR A 65 -6.38 2.01 -12.48
C TYR A 65 -6.70 2.61 -13.84
N ASP A 66 -6.36 3.86 -14.01
CA ASP A 66 -6.56 4.62 -15.23
C ASP A 66 -5.49 5.70 -15.37
N ASN A 67 -5.82 6.78 -16.09
CA ASN A 67 -4.91 7.90 -16.24
C ASN A 67 -4.80 8.79 -15.00
N ASP A 68 -5.74 8.70 -14.08
CA ASP A 68 -5.89 9.62 -12.96
C ASP A 68 -5.49 9.01 -11.63
N HIS A 69 -5.73 7.69 -11.45
CA HIS A 69 -5.53 7.05 -10.15
C HIS A 69 -5.21 5.55 -10.23
N LEU A 70 -4.72 5.04 -9.10
CA LEU A 70 -4.64 3.62 -8.76
C LEU A 70 -5.40 3.39 -7.45
N PHE A 71 -6.36 2.45 -7.45
CA PHE A 71 -7.01 1.98 -6.25
C PHE A 71 -6.78 0.48 -6.09
N MET A 72 -6.17 0.11 -4.96
CA MET A 72 -5.79 -1.27 -4.70
C MET A 72 -5.93 -1.65 -3.22
N ARG A 73 -5.98 -2.96 -2.98
CA ARG A 73 -5.80 -3.58 -1.67
C ARG A 73 -4.48 -4.33 -1.67
N ALA A 74 -3.62 -4.07 -0.70
CA ALA A 74 -2.42 -4.86 -0.47
C ALA A 74 -2.60 -5.74 0.75
N SER A 75 -2.22 -7.02 0.64
CA SER A 75 -2.34 -7.99 1.72
C SER A 75 -1.03 -8.74 1.97
N ASN A 76 -0.83 -9.14 3.23
CA ASN A 76 0.23 -10.05 3.63
C ASN A 76 -0.40 -11.28 4.28
N GLN A 77 0.05 -12.45 3.87
CA GLN A 77 -0.27 -13.69 4.57
C GLN A 77 0.30 -13.66 5.99
N LYS A 78 -0.47 -14.17 6.95
CA LYS A 78 -0.02 -14.37 8.33
C LYS A 78 0.32 -15.82 8.57
N PRO A 79 1.35 -16.10 9.39
CA PRO A 79 1.63 -17.47 9.82
C PRO A 79 0.38 -18.10 10.45
N SER A 80 0.04 -19.32 10.07
CA SER A 80 -1.16 -20.01 10.58
C SER A 80 -1.16 -20.15 12.10
N GLY A 81 0.01 -20.30 12.70
CA GLY A 81 0.18 -20.37 14.15
C GLY A 81 -0.10 -19.06 14.91
N ALA A 82 -0.26 -17.91 14.18
CA ALA A 82 -0.54 -16.62 14.81
C ALA A 82 -2.02 -16.45 15.22
N TYR A 83 -2.90 -17.33 14.77
CA TYR A 83 -4.33 -17.23 15.01
C TYR A 83 -4.90 -18.53 15.56
N LEU A 84 -5.73 -18.41 16.59
CA LEU A 84 -6.47 -19.51 17.17
C LEU A 84 -7.96 -19.23 17.04
N GLN A 85 -8.71 -20.21 16.57
CA GLN A 85 -10.16 -20.24 16.70
C GLN A 85 -10.51 -20.84 18.05
N ARG A 86 -11.36 -20.18 18.82
CA ARG A 86 -11.84 -20.72 20.10
C ARG A 86 -13.34 -20.98 20.03
N ASN A 87 -13.75 -22.18 20.36
CA ASN A 87 -15.15 -22.46 20.63
C ASN A 87 -15.50 -21.88 22.02
N TYR A 88 -16.30 -20.83 22.06
CA TYR A 88 -16.65 -20.15 23.32
C TYR A 88 -17.58 -20.95 24.24
N THR A 89 -18.28 -21.95 23.71
CA THR A 89 -19.11 -22.86 24.52
C THR A 89 -18.24 -23.90 25.23
N THR A 90 -17.38 -24.61 24.51
CA THR A 90 -16.52 -25.66 25.04
C THR A 90 -15.21 -25.15 25.61
N LYS A 91 -14.84 -23.88 25.34
CA LYS A 91 -13.56 -23.24 25.69
C LYS A 91 -12.32 -23.86 25.04
N VAL A 92 -12.51 -24.79 24.11
CA VAL A 92 -11.40 -25.48 23.41
C VAL A 92 -10.83 -24.64 22.31
N PRO A 93 -9.49 -24.41 22.29
CA PRO A 93 -8.84 -23.76 21.13
C PRO A 93 -8.64 -24.76 19.98
N GLY A 94 -8.67 -24.27 18.76
CA GLY A 94 -8.40 -25.02 17.53
C GLY A 94 -7.67 -24.19 16.49
N ALA A 95 -7.11 -24.84 15.51
CA ALA A 95 -6.50 -24.15 14.36
C ALA A 95 -7.58 -23.51 13.50
N VAL A 96 -7.38 -22.26 13.07
CA VAL A 96 -8.34 -21.52 12.22
C VAL A 96 -8.51 -22.18 10.85
N LEU A 97 -7.43 -22.75 10.31
CA LEU A 97 -7.41 -23.39 8.99
C LEU A 97 -7.20 -24.90 9.10
N GLY A 98 -7.76 -25.55 10.10
CA GLY A 98 -7.54 -26.97 10.43
C GLY A 98 -7.38 -27.88 9.22
N GLY A 99 -6.15 -28.40 9.02
CA GLY A 99 -5.84 -29.35 7.95
C GLY A 99 -5.70 -28.78 6.53
N THR A 100 -5.77 -27.47 6.35
CA THR A 100 -5.54 -26.82 5.03
C THR A 100 -4.04 -26.60 4.78
N ASN A 101 -3.62 -26.82 3.54
CA ASN A 101 -2.28 -26.49 3.08
C ASN A 101 -2.10 -24.96 3.12
N GLU A 102 -1.15 -24.46 3.92
CA GLU A 102 -0.85 -23.02 4.04
C GLU A 102 -0.42 -22.36 2.72
N ARG A 103 0.03 -23.17 1.75
CA ARG A 103 0.37 -22.68 0.42
C ARG A 103 -0.86 -22.38 -0.44
N GLU A 104 -1.99 -22.99 -0.13
CA GLU A 104 -3.22 -22.84 -0.91
C GLU A 104 -4.19 -21.85 -0.26
N LYS A 105 -4.22 -21.80 1.08
CA LYS A 105 -5.14 -20.95 1.84
C LYS A 105 -4.42 -20.33 3.03
N GLY A 106 -4.66 -19.06 3.27
CA GLY A 106 -4.05 -18.32 4.36
C GLY A 106 -5.00 -17.28 4.96
N ILE A 107 -4.63 -16.81 6.14
CA ILE A 107 -5.23 -15.61 6.73
C ILE A 107 -4.39 -14.42 6.31
N GLU A 108 -5.04 -13.36 5.87
CA GLU A 108 -4.37 -12.16 5.41
C GLU A 108 -4.71 -10.96 6.29
N GLN A 109 -3.74 -10.06 6.44
CA GLN A 109 -3.98 -8.69 6.87
C GLN A 109 -3.79 -7.78 5.68
N TYR A 110 -4.69 -6.82 5.52
CA TYR A 110 -4.73 -5.97 4.33
C TYR A 110 -4.90 -4.50 4.66
N THR A 111 -4.50 -3.67 3.70
CA THR A 111 -4.72 -2.23 3.68
C THR A 111 -5.24 -1.80 2.33
N TYR A 112 -6.00 -0.71 2.30
CA TYR A 112 -6.40 -0.07 1.04
C TYR A 112 -5.51 1.13 0.77
N LEU A 113 -5.14 1.29 -0.52
CA LEU A 113 -4.36 2.40 -1.03
C LEU A 113 -5.12 3.05 -2.18
N TYR A 114 -5.15 4.37 -2.17
CA TYR A 114 -5.62 5.19 -3.29
C TYR A 114 -4.53 6.20 -3.63
N PHE A 115 -4.01 6.12 -4.85
CA PHE A 115 -2.97 7.01 -5.32
C PHE A 115 -3.49 7.86 -6.48
N ASN A 116 -3.53 9.17 -6.28
CA ASN A 116 -3.89 10.13 -7.32
C ASN A 116 -2.62 10.60 -8.03
N TYR A 117 -2.53 10.33 -9.32
CA TYR A 117 -1.34 10.63 -10.11
C TYR A 117 -1.15 12.12 -10.40
N HIS A 118 -2.24 12.90 -10.49
CA HIS A 118 -2.16 14.33 -10.76
C HIS A 118 -1.63 15.11 -9.57
N THR A 119 -2.03 14.73 -8.38
CA THR A 119 -1.63 15.42 -7.15
C THR A 119 -0.39 14.81 -6.49
N GLY A 120 0.02 13.60 -6.92
CA GLY A 120 1.08 12.85 -6.26
C GLY A 120 0.71 12.42 -4.84
N ILE A 121 -0.59 12.42 -4.48
CA ILE A 121 -1.05 12.10 -3.13
C ILE A 121 -1.49 10.64 -3.05
N LEU A 122 -0.91 9.93 -2.09
CA LEU A 122 -1.30 8.59 -1.66
C LEU A 122 -2.12 8.68 -0.37
N ALA A 123 -3.34 8.15 -0.39
CA ALA A 123 -4.15 7.89 0.79
C ALA A 123 -4.07 6.40 1.15
N ILE A 124 -3.83 6.09 2.43
CA ILE A 124 -3.74 4.72 2.93
C ILE A 124 -4.57 4.54 4.18
N VAL A 125 -5.37 3.46 4.22
CA VAL A 125 -6.09 3.05 5.43
C VAL A 125 -5.15 2.23 6.30
N ASN A 126 -4.62 2.86 7.35
CA ASN A 126 -3.65 2.22 8.22
C ASN A 126 -4.30 1.17 9.14
N GLN A 127 -3.76 -0.04 9.13
CA GLN A 127 -4.19 -1.13 9.99
C GLN A 127 -2.95 -1.84 10.54
N GLN A 128 -2.94 -2.11 11.84
CA GLN A 128 -1.80 -2.74 12.50
C GLN A 128 -1.50 -4.10 11.88
N GLY A 129 -0.24 -4.32 11.49
CA GLY A 129 0.25 -5.56 10.92
C GLY A 129 -0.10 -5.79 9.44
N ALA A 130 -0.88 -4.90 8.81
CA ALA A 130 -1.13 -4.89 7.38
C ALA A 130 0.04 -4.25 6.61
N PRO A 131 0.14 -4.46 5.29
CA PRO A 131 1.09 -3.75 4.45
C PRO A 131 0.97 -2.24 4.63
N THR A 132 2.10 -1.55 4.49
CA THR A 132 2.16 -0.09 4.55
C THR A 132 2.27 0.50 3.13
N TYR A 133 2.43 1.82 3.02
CA TYR A 133 2.72 2.49 1.76
C TYR A 133 3.94 1.92 1.01
N LYS A 134 4.85 1.23 1.72
CA LYS A 134 6.05 0.60 1.15
C LYS A 134 5.73 -0.49 0.12
N VAL A 135 4.50 -0.99 0.08
CA VAL A 135 4.09 -1.97 -0.93
C VAL A 135 4.26 -1.45 -2.37
N LEU A 136 4.11 -0.14 -2.59
CA LEU A 136 4.39 0.46 -3.90
C LEU A 136 5.88 0.37 -4.27
N ASN A 137 6.78 0.50 -3.28
CA ASN A 137 8.22 0.24 -3.51
C ASN A 137 8.49 -1.25 -3.77
N THR A 138 7.83 -2.15 -3.06
CA THR A 138 7.94 -3.60 -3.35
C THR A 138 7.54 -3.88 -4.80
N MET A 139 6.45 -3.26 -5.26
CA MET A 139 5.97 -3.40 -6.62
C MET A 139 6.99 -2.90 -7.66
N LEU A 140 7.57 -1.70 -7.44
CA LEU A 140 8.62 -1.16 -8.31
C LEU A 140 9.90 -2.01 -8.26
N ASN A 141 10.42 -2.29 -7.07
CA ASN A 141 11.69 -3.01 -6.91
C ASN A 141 11.66 -4.40 -7.53
N LYS A 142 10.50 -5.08 -7.49
CA LYS A 142 10.34 -6.40 -8.09
C LYS A 142 10.45 -6.39 -9.62
N TYR A 143 10.01 -5.31 -10.26
CA TYR A 143 9.89 -5.26 -11.72
C TYR A 143 10.69 -4.14 -12.39
N LYS A 144 11.12 -3.13 -11.63
CA LYS A 144 11.86 -1.94 -12.09
C LYS A 144 12.89 -1.55 -11.02
N SER A 145 13.91 -2.39 -10.81
CA SER A 145 14.89 -2.30 -9.70
C SER A 145 15.68 -0.99 -9.63
N ASP A 146 15.75 -0.24 -10.73
CA ASP A 146 16.47 1.03 -10.78
C ASP A 146 15.68 2.22 -10.22
N TYR A 147 14.40 2.00 -9.87
CA TYR A 147 13.50 3.03 -9.40
C TYR A 147 13.04 2.76 -7.97
N TYR A 148 12.86 3.82 -7.20
CA TYR A 148 12.24 3.75 -5.87
C TYR A 148 11.40 4.98 -5.58
N LEU A 149 10.40 4.82 -4.69
CA LEU A 149 9.53 5.90 -4.24
C LEU A 149 9.95 6.39 -2.86
N THR A 150 9.90 7.70 -2.67
CA THR A 150 9.92 8.31 -1.34
C THR A 150 8.54 8.81 -0.96
N PHE A 151 8.23 8.76 0.32
CA PHE A 151 6.92 9.09 0.88
C PHE A 151 7.10 10.11 1.98
N LEU A 152 6.53 11.29 1.80
CA LEU A 152 6.52 12.34 2.83
C LEU A 152 5.11 12.44 3.43
N PRO A 153 4.95 12.23 4.74
CA PRO A 153 3.65 12.29 5.36
C PRO A 153 3.06 13.70 5.28
N ILE A 154 1.79 13.78 4.92
CA ILE A 154 1.03 15.03 4.95
C ILE A 154 0.37 15.12 6.32
N PRO A 155 0.61 16.18 7.12
CA PRO A 155 -0.07 16.40 8.38
C PRO A 155 -1.61 16.44 8.17
N ASN A 156 -2.37 15.93 9.13
CA ASN A 156 -3.83 15.97 9.06
C ASN A 156 -4.35 17.39 8.80
N ALA A 157 -5.52 17.50 8.15
CA ALA A 157 -6.14 18.77 7.77
C ALA A 157 -6.18 19.82 8.91
N ASP A 158 -6.42 19.39 10.15
CA ASP A 158 -6.37 20.26 11.34
C ASP A 158 -4.97 20.85 11.59
N GLY A 159 -3.92 20.10 11.27
CA GLY A 159 -2.54 20.57 11.34
C GLY A 159 -2.22 21.58 10.23
N ILE A 160 -2.76 21.36 9.02
CA ILE A 160 -2.59 22.24 7.86
C ILE A 160 -3.31 23.58 8.12
N GLN A 161 -4.53 23.56 8.61
CA GLN A 161 -5.25 24.79 8.97
C GLN A 161 -4.49 25.62 10.00
N ARG A 162 -3.95 24.99 11.04
CA ARG A 162 -3.13 25.70 12.05
C ARG A 162 -1.88 26.35 11.47
N ILE A 163 -1.24 25.72 10.48
CA ILE A 163 -0.06 26.30 9.81
C ILE A 163 -0.43 27.49 8.93
N TYR A 164 -1.55 27.43 8.22
CA TYR A 164 -2.01 28.55 7.38
C TYR A 164 -2.48 29.74 8.19
N TYR A 165 -3.26 29.53 9.26
CA TYR A 165 -3.76 30.62 10.12
C TYR A 165 -2.70 31.21 11.07
N SER A 166 -1.61 30.48 11.34
CA SER A 166 -0.50 31.02 12.14
C SER A 166 0.44 31.95 11.38
N LYS A 167 0.29 32.04 10.05
CA LYS A 167 1.12 32.89 9.17
C LYS A 167 0.45 34.18 8.71
N GLU A 168 -0.73 34.51 9.20
CA GLU A 168 -1.28 35.85 8.96
C GLU A 168 -0.39 36.88 9.70
N PRO A 169 0.18 37.85 8.96
CA PRO A 169 0.94 38.90 9.60
C PRO A 169 0.01 39.69 10.52
N LYS A 170 0.34 39.78 11.81
CA LYS A 170 -0.31 40.74 12.71
C LYS A 170 -0.06 42.13 12.12
N ILE A 171 -1.06 42.69 11.46
CA ILE A 171 -1.05 44.09 11.09
C ILE A 171 -1.20 44.84 12.42
N SER A 172 -0.08 45.37 12.92
CA SER A 172 -0.09 46.33 14.02
C SER A 172 -0.74 47.62 13.51
N GLN A 173 -1.87 47.94 14.11
CA GLN A 173 -2.45 49.28 14.05
C GLN A 173 -1.61 50.25 14.86
#